data_6394440d7f54b84559f593a1994394e3
#
_entry.id   6394440d7f54b84559f593a1994394e3
#
_cell.length_a   1.000
_cell.length_b   1.000
_cell.length_c   1.000
_cell.angle_alpha   90.00
_cell.angle_beta   90.00
_cell.angle_gamma   90.00
#
_symmetry.space_group_name_H-M   'P 1'
#
loop_
_entity.id
_entity.type
_entity.pdbx_description
1 polymer ?
#
loop_
_entity_poly.entity_id
_entity_poly.type
_entity_poly.pdbx_seq_one_letter_code
_entity_poly.pdbx_strand_id
1 'polypeptide(L)'
;MGQKIHPNGFRLGITTDHVSKWFADSNKPGERYADFVREDVKIRELLAKNLDRAGVAKVEIERTRDRVRVDIHTARPGIVIGRRGAEADRIRGELEKLTNKQIQLNILEVANPDLSAQLVAQSIAEQLASRVAFRRAMKKAIQSAQRAGAKG
;
A
#
# COMPACT_ATOMS: atom_id res chain seq x y z
N MET A 1 -18.62 -20.14 19.30
CA MET A 1 -18.39 -18.87 18.57
C MET A 1 -18.67 -19.12 17.08
N GLY A 2 -19.47 -18.26 16.43
CA GLY A 2 -19.81 -18.42 15.02
C GLY A 2 -18.65 -18.12 14.08
N GLN A 3 -18.75 -18.60 12.85
CA GLN A 3 -17.83 -18.25 11.78
C GLN A 3 -17.98 -16.77 11.42
N LYS A 4 -16.86 -16.05 11.25
CA LYS A 4 -16.84 -14.62 10.95
C LYS A 4 -16.27 -14.41 9.56
N ILE A 5 -16.94 -13.60 8.74
CA ILE A 5 -16.43 -13.16 7.45
C ILE A 5 -15.28 -12.16 7.65
N HIS A 6 -14.37 -12.09 6.68
CA HIS A 6 -13.32 -11.08 6.68
C HIS A 6 -13.93 -9.67 6.60
N PRO A 7 -13.58 -8.73 7.51
CA PRO A 7 -14.24 -7.42 7.59
C PRO A 7 -14.15 -6.59 6.31
N ASN A 8 -12.99 -6.60 5.63
CA ASN A 8 -12.83 -5.87 4.37
C ASN A 8 -13.68 -6.50 3.27
N GLY A 9 -13.70 -7.86 3.17
CA GLY A 9 -14.51 -8.56 2.19
C GLY A 9 -16.00 -8.26 2.34
N PHE A 10 -16.48 -8.17 3.59
CA PHE A 10 -17.87 -7.82 3.88
C PHE A 10 -18.26 -6.40 3.42
N ARG A 11 -17.31 -5.48 3.40
CA ARG A 11 -17.54 -4.07 3.06
C ARG A 11 -17.21 -3.70 1.63
N LEU A 12 -16.64 -4.63 0.84
CA LEU A 12 -16.31 -4.38 -0.56
C LEU A 12 -17.54 -4.01 -1.38
N GLY A 13 -17.40 -2.99 -2.20
CA GLY A 13 -18.47 -2.49 -3.08
C GLY A 13 -19.52 -1.61 -2.38
N ILE A 14 -19.46 -1.45 -1.04
CA ILE A 14 -20.37 -0.58 -0.27
C ILE A 14 -19.59 0.58 0.36
N THR A 15 -18.64 0.30 1.25
CA THR A 15 -17.85 1.30 1.97
C THR A 15 -16.37 1.27 1.66
N THR A 16 -15.88 0.19 1.09
CA THR A 16 -14.48 0.00 0.71
C THR A 16 -14.37 -0.44 -0.73
N ASP A 17 -13.37 0.08 -1.44
CA ASP A 17 -13.03 -0.34 -2.79
C ASP A 17 -11.98 -1.46 -2.79
N HIS A 18 -11.93 -2.20 -3.89
CA HIS A 18 -10.86 -3.17 -4.14
C HIS A 18 -9.50 -2.49 -4.26
N VAL A 19 -8.50 -3.12 -3.69
CA VAL A 19 -7.10 -2.65 -3.76
C VAL A 19 -6.46 -3.03 -5.11
N SER A 20 -6.93 -4.13 -5.71
CA SER A 20 -6.57 -4.53 -7.07
C SER A 20 -7.79 -4.31 -7.96
N LYS A 21 -7.74 -3.27 -8.81
CA LYS A 21 -8.85 -2.81 -9.65
C LYS A 21 -8.66 -3.31 -11.08
N TRP A 22 -8.80 -4.61 -11.28
CA TRP A 22 -8.66 -5.22 -12.60
C TRP A 22 -9.50 -6.50 -12.72
N PHE A 23 -9.77 -6.87 -13.96
CA PHE A 23 -10.45 -8.11 -14.32
C PHE A 23 -9.57 -8.90 -15.30
N ALA A 24 -9.48 -10.21 -15.13
CA ALA A 24 -8.75 -11.11 -16.01
C ALA A 24 -9.74 -12.01 -16.77
N ASP A 25 -9.70 -11.97 -18.08
CA ASP A 25 -10.47 -12.87 -18.93
C ASP A 25 -9.61 -14.07 -19.32
N SER A 26 -9.88 -15.21 -18.69
CA SER A 26 -9.12 -16.45 -18.93
C SER A 26 -9.19 -16.96 -20.37
N ASN A 27 -10.16 -16.48 -21.16
CA ASN A 27 -10.32 -16.87 -22.56
C ASN A 27 -9.36 -16.12 -23.50
N LYS A 28 -8.72 -15.05 -22.99
CA LYS A 28 -7.77 -14.27 -23.79
C LYS A 28 -6.33 -14.72 -23.53
N PRO A 29 -5.53 -14.93 -24.58
CA PRO A 29 -4.13 -15.27 -24.41
C PRO A 29 -3.39 -14.14 -23.69
N GLY A 30 -2.64 -14.48 -22.63
CA GLY A 30 -1.87 -13.52 -21.83
C GLY A 30 -2.63 -12.85 -20.66
N GLU A 31 -3.93 -13.11 -20.48
CA GLU A 31 -4.74 -12.57 -19.39
C GLU A 31 -5.12 -13.65 -18.36
N ARG A 32 -4.15 -14.44 -17.90
CA ARG A 32 -4.43 -15.45 -16.86
C ARG A 32 -4.49 -14.80 -15.48
N TYR A 33 -5.59 -15.02 -14.78
CA TYR A 33 -5.80 -14.54 -13.41
C TYR A 33 -4.61 -14.82 -12.46
N ALA A 34 -4.11 -16.05 -12.51
CA ALA A 34 -2.99 -16.47 -11.65
C ALA A 34 -1.71 -15.66 -11.91
N ASP A 35 -1.45 -15.28 -13.15
CA ASP A 35 -0.26 -14.52 -13.51
C ASP A 35 -0.38 -13.07 -13.03
N PHE A 36 -1.56 -12.47 -13.15
CA PHE A 36 -1.83 -11.12 -12.62
C PHE A 36 -1.71 -11.07 -11.10
N VAL A 37 -2.22 -12.08 -10.39
CA VAL A 37 -2.06 -12.18 -8.93
C VAL A 37 -0.57 -12.29 -8.55
N ARG A 38 0.19 -13.13 -9.24
CA ARG A 38 1.65 -13.26 -8.98
C ARG A 38 2.41 -11.96 -9.23
N GLU A 39 2.07 -11.25 -10.31
CA GLU A 39 2.65 -9.92 -10.57
C GLU A 39 2.28 -8.92 -9.49
N ASP A 40 1.02 -8.87 -9.04
CA ASP A 40 0.57 -7.97 -7.97
C ASP A 40 1.32 -8.22 -6.66
N VAL A 41 1.50 -9.49 -6.29
CA VAL A 41 2.28 -9.85 -5.09
C VAL A 41 3.72 -9.34 -5.21
N LYS A 42 4.38 -9.59 -6.34
CA LYS A 42 5.75 -9.11 -6.57
C LYS A 42 5.87 -7.59 -6.55
N ILE A 43 4.90 -6.87 -7.14
CA ILE A 43 4.84 -5.40 -7.09
C ILE A 43 4.77 -4.92 -5.64
N ARG A 44 3.87 -5.50 -4.84
CA ARG A 44 3.70 -5.13 -3.43
C ARG A 44 4.94 -5.43 -2.59
N GLU A 45 5.58 -6.58 -2.79
CA GLU A 45 6.82 -6.96 -2.11
C GLU A 45 7.98 -6.02 -2.45
N LEU A 46 8.14 -5.67 -3.74
CA LEU A 46 9.16 -4.73 -4.19
C LEU A 46 8.96 -3.34 -3.56
N LEU A 47 7.71 -2.86 -3.57
CA LEU A 47 7.39 -1.56 -2.97
C LEU A 47 7.58 -1.57 -1.45
N ALA A 48 7.17 -2.63 -0.76
CA ALA A 48 7.36 -2.76 0.68
C ALA A 48 8.85 -2.73 1.05
N LYS A 49 9.71 -3.39 0.27
CA LYS A 49 11.16 -3.41 0.48
C LYS A 49 11.83 -2.05 0.22
N ASN A 50 11.42 -1.37 -0.85
CA ASN A 50 12.04 -0.11 -1.26
C ASN A 50 11.54 1.10 -0.46
N LEU A 51 10.30 1.05 0.05
CA LEU A 51 9.60 2.18 0.67
C LEU A 51 9.35 2.00 2.18
N ASP A 52 10.15 1.20 2.85
CA ASP A 52 10.00 0.90 4.28
C ASP A 52 9.89 2.18 5.14
N ARG A 53 10.71 3.20 4.84
CA ARG A 53 10.73 4.48 5.58
C ARG A 53 9.71 5.51 5.12
N ALA A 54 9.04 5.27 4.01
CA ALA A 54 8.09 6.21 3.43
C ALA A 54 6.71 6.21 4.12
N GLY A 55 6.41 5.16 4.88
CA GLY A 55 5.10 5.00 5.52
C GLY A 55 4.00 4.79 4.46
N VAL A 56 4.00 3.63 3.81
CA VAL A 56 2.99 3.29 2.80
C VAL A 56 1.75 2.76 3.51
N ALA A 57 0.61 3.43 3.33
CA ALA A 57 -0.67 3.03 3.90
C ALA A 57 -1.34 1.92 3.08
N LYS A 58 -1.40 2.10 1.76
CA LYS A 58 -1.95 1.13 0.82
C LYS A 58 -1.36 1.33 -0.57
N VAL A 59 -1.39 0.28 -1.38
CA VAL A 59 -1.02 0.30 -2.79
C VAL A 59 -2.22 -0.18 -3.59
N GLU A 60 -2.73 0.65 -4.49
CA GLU A 60 -3.80 0.28 -5.42
C GLU A 60 -3.19 -0.02 -6.78
N ILE A 61 -3.64 -1.10 -7.41
CA ILE A 61 -3.14 -1.55 -8.71
C ILE A 61 -4.32 -1.64 -9.67
N GLU A 62 -4.24 -0.89 -10.75
CA GLU A 62 -5.19 -0.91 -11.85
C GLU A 62 -4.47 -1.43 -13.11
N ARG A 63 -5.13 -2.33 -13.84
CA ARG A 63 -4.55 -2.94 -15.05
C ARG A 63 -5.44 -2.68 -16.25
N THR A 64 -4.81 -2.25 -17.32
CA THR A 64 -5.35 -2.32 -18.67
C THR A 64 -4.51 -3.29 -19.50
N ARG A 65 -4.81 -3.49 -20.79
CA ARG A 65 -4.06 -4.46 -21.62
C ARG A 65 -2.55 -4.23 -21.59
N ASP A 66 -2.13 -2.97 -21.80
CA ASP A 66 -0.71 -2.63 -22.05
C ASP A 66 -0.07 -1.80 -20.92
N ARG A 67 -0.87 -1.38 -19.95
CA ARG A 67 -0.42 -0.48 -18.88
C ARG A 67 -0.86 -0.99 -17.52
N VAL A 68 0.01 -0.79 -16.56
CA VAL A 68 -0.29 -1.01 -15.14
C VAL A 68 -0.14 0.33 -14.42
N ARG A 69 -1.21 0.78 -13.79
CA ARG A 69 -1.21 1.96 -12.95
C ARG A 69 -1.06 1.51 -11.50
N VAL A 70 -0.10 2.10 -10.81
CA VAL A 70 0.18 1.82 -9.40
C VAL A 70 0.05 3.12 -8.61
N ASP A 71 -0.97 3.19 -7.77
CA ASP A 71 -1.24 4.33 -6.89
C ASP A 71 -0.72 4.00 -5.49
N ILE A 72 0.28 4.75 -5.02
CA ILE A 72 0.91 4.57 -3.71
C ILE A 72 0.40 5.64 -2.77
N HIS A 73 -0.37 5.23 -1.75
CA HIS A 73 -0.81 6.12 -0.68
C HIS A 73 0.23 6.13 0.44
N THR A 74 0.87 7.26 0.66
CA THR A 74 1.98 7.41 1.60
C THR A 74 1.79 8.58 2.54
N ALA A 75 2.33 8.46 3.76
CA ALA A 75 2.40 9.56 4.73
C ALA A 75 3.52 10.57 4.39
N ARG A 76 4.54 10.14 3.63
CA ARG A 76 5.73 10.95 3.33
C ARG A 76 6.06 10.91 1.85
N PRO A 77 5.29 11.59 0.99
CA PRO A 77 5.45 11.55 -0.46
C PRO A 77 6.85 11.99 -0.91
N GLY A 78 7.47 12.94 -0.19
CA GLY A 78 8.81 13.41 -0.50
C GLY A 78 9.90 12.34 -0.49
N ILE A 79 9.74 11.29 0.34
CA ILE A 79 10.68 10.15 0.38
C ILE A 79 10.52 9.29 -0.86
N VAL A 80 9.28 9.07 -1.30
CA VAL A 80 8.98 8.25 -2.49
C VAL A 80 9.42 8.95 -3.78
N ILE A 81 9.21 10.27 -3.86
CA ILE A 81 9.60 11.07 -5.02
C ILE A 81 11.14 11.17 -5.08
N GLY A 82 11.79 11.38 -3.92
CA GLY A 82 13.22 11.58 -3.84
C GLY A 82 13.68 12.93 -4.39
N ARG A 83 15.01 13.12 -4.48
CA ARG A 83 15.57 14.34 -5.04
C ARG A 83 15.29 14.42 -6.55
N ARG A 84 14.55 15.44 -6.98
CA ARG A 84 14.19 15.69 -8.40
C ARG A 84 13.47 14.51 -9.09
N GLY A 85 12.77 13.66 -8.33
CA GLY A 85 12.05 12.52 -8.90
C GLY A 85 12.88 11.25 -9.14
N ALA A 86 14.17 11.25 -8.81
CA ALA A 86 15.07 10.15 -9.12
C ALA A 86 14.64 8.80 -8.48
N GLU A 87 14.08 8.84 -7.27
CA GLU A 87 13.64 7.61 -6.60
C GLU A 87 12.37 7.04 -7.23
N ALA A 88 11.41 7.91 -7.59
CA ALA A 88 10.21 7.50 -8.30
C ALA A 88 10.53 6.90 -9.68
N ASP A 89 11.48 7.50 -10.42
CA ASP A 89 11.92 6.98 -11.71
C ASP A 89 12.65 5.64 -11.57
N ARG A 90 13.46 5.46 -10.53
CA ARG A 90 14.11 4.19 -10.20
C ARG A 90 13.08 3.09 -9.93
N ILE A 91 12.10 3.37 -9.07
CA ILE A 91 11.03 2.42 -8.73
C ILE A 91 10.23 2.06 -9.97
N ARG A 92 9.87 3.05 -10.80
CA ARG A 92 9.17 2.80 -12.07
C ARG A 92 9.96 1.86 -12.97
N GLY A 93 11.26 2.11 -13.16
CA GLY A 93 12.12 1.25 -13.98
C GLY A 93 12.27 -0.18 -13.44
N GLU A 94 12.31 -0.36 -12.11
CA GLU A 94 12.31 -1.69 -11.49
C GLU A 94 10.99 -2.43 -11.71
N LEU A 95 9.85 -1.73 -11.58
CA LEU A 95 8.52 -2.28 -11.84
C LEU A 95 8.33 -2.65 -13.33
N GLU A 96 8.79 -1.81 -14.27
CA GLU A 96 8.74 -2.09 -15.70
C GLU A 96 9.54 -3.34 -16.08
N LYS A 97 10.73 -3.51 -15.48
CA LYS A 97 11.55 -4.73 -15.66
C LYS A 97 10.88 -5.98 -15.10
N LEU A 98 10.11 -5.84 -14.01
CA LEU A 98 9.42 -6.95 -13.36
C LEU A 98 8.19 -7.40 -14.15
N THR A 99 7.44 -6.44 -14.69
CA THR A 99 6.14 -6.69 -15.35
C THR A 99 6.24 -6.79 -16.87
N ASN A 100 7.32 -6.29 -17.48
CA ASN A 100 7.48 -6.11 -18.93
C ASN A 100 6.32 -5.29 -19.55
N LYS A 101 5.70 -4.41 -18.78
CA LYS A 101 4.59 -3.53 -19.20
C LYS A 101 4.93 -2.09 -18.85
N GLN A 102 4.25 -1.17 -19.51
CA GLN A 102 4.38 0.26 -19.19
C GLN A 102 3.74 0.53 -17.81
N ILE A 103 4.52 1.13 -16.90
CA ILE A 103 4.06 1.47 -15.53
C ILE A 103 3.76 2.96 -15.45
N GLN A 104 2.57 3.27 -14.95
CA GLN A 104 2.20 4.60 -14.49
C GLN A 104 2.20 4.61 -12.97
N LEU A 105 3.16 5.33 -12.38
CA LEU A 105 3.30 5.46 -10.94
C LEU A 105 2.69 6.78 -10.48
N ASN A 106 1.72 6.72 -9.57
CA ASN A 106 1.14 7.88 -8.93
C ASN A 106 1.42 7.83 -7.43
N ILE A 107 1.76 8.96 -6.85
CA ILE A 107 2.07 9.10 -5.43
C ILE A 107 1.01 10.01 -4.82
N LEU A 108 0.23 9.46 -3.89
CA LEU A 108 -0.88 10.12 -3.23
C LEU A 108 -0.56 10.31 -1.74
N GLU A 109 -0.77 11.51 -1.25
CA GLU A 109 -0.58 11.81 0.17
C GLU A 109 -1.79 11.37 0.99
N VAL A 110 -1.53 10.77 2.15
CA VAL A 110 -2.56 10.42 3.14
C VAL A 110 -2.79 11.62 4.05
N ALA A 111 -3.99 12.22 4.00
CA ALA A 111 -4.33 13.43 4.74
C ALA A 111 -4.13 13.29 6.27
N ASN A 112 -4.53 12.15 6.84
CA ASN A 112 -4.43 11.88 8.28
C ASN A 112 -3.72 10.54 8.53
N PRO A 113 -2.38 10.51 8.61
CA PRO A 113 -1.62 9.28 8.84
C PRO A 113 -1.96 8.58 10.15
N ASP A 114 -2.26 9.36 11.20
CA ASP A 114 -2.60 8.85 12.55
C ASP A 114 -3.95 8.10 12.61
N LEU A 115 -4.79 8.23 11.60
CA LEU A 115 -6.04 7.47 11.45
C LEU A 115 -5.86 6.18 10.63
N SER A 116 -4.72 6.01 9.97
CA SER A 116 -4.43 4.79 9.21
C SER A 116 -3.83 3.72 10.14
N ALA A 117 -4.57 2.64 10.38
CA ALA A 117 -4.13 1.55 11.23
C ALA A 117 -2.79 0.94 10.78
N GLN A 118 -2.57 0.82 9.46
CA GLN A 118 -1.33 0.31 8.89
C GLN A 118 -0.12 1.21 9.24
N LEU A 119 -0.27 2.53 9.10
CA LEU A 119 0.79 3.48 9.39
C LEU A 119 1.10 3.56 10.88
N VAL A 120 0.06 3.51 11.72
CA VAL A 120 0.21 3.48 13.18
C VAL A 120 0.93 2.21 13.61
N ALA A 121 0.57 1.04 13.07
CA ALA A 121 1.23 -0.22 13.38
C ALA A 121 2.71 -0.21 12.95
N GLN A 122 3.03 0.30 11.77
CA GLN A 122 4.40 0.45 11.28
C GLN A 122 5.22 1.39 12.18
N SER A 123 4.66 2.53 12.55
CA SER A 123 5.31 3.48 13.47
C SER A 123 5.60 2.87 14.85
N ILE A 124 4.70 2.04 15.38
CA ILE A 124 4.95 1.30 16.62
C ILE A 124 6.08 0.28 16.43
N ALA A 125 6.08 -0.46 15.32
CA ALA A 125 7.12 -1.44 15.02
C ALA A 125 8.51 -0.79 14.93
N GLU A 126 8.63 0.36 14.24
CA GLU A 126 9.87 1.14 14.16
C GLU A 126 10.37 1.60 15.54
N GLN A 127 9.45 2.08 16.41
CA GLN A 127 9.78 2.49 17.78
C GLN A 127 10.27 1.30 18.61
N LEU A 128 9.66 0.14 18.49
CA LEU A 128 10.07 -1.10 19.17
C LEU A 128 11.44 -1.57 18.68
N ALA A 129 11.70 -1.53 17.38
CA ALA A 129 13.00 -1.82 16.80
C ALA A 129 14.08 -0.86 17.33
N SER A 130 13.74 0.40 17.61
CA SER A 130 14.58 1.40 18.23
C SER A 130 14.68 1.26 19.76
N ARG A 131 14.23 0.14 20.34
CA ARG A 131 14.26 -0.19 21.78
C ARG A 131 13.46 0.76 22.67
N VAL A 132 12.43 1.41 22.15
CA VAL A 132 11.48 2.18 22.96
C VAL A 132 10.60 1.22 23.78
N ALA A 133 10.33 1.53 25.04
CA ALA A 133 9.47 0.72 25.88
C ALA A 133 8.08 0.58 25.26
N PHE A 134 7.60 -0.65 25.09
CA PHE A 134 6.35 -0.97 24.38
C PHE A 134 5.12 -0.26 24.94
N ARG A 135 5.02 -0.12 26.27
CA ARG A 135 3.93 0.61 26.94
C ARG A 135 3.90 2.09 26.53
N ARG A 136 5.08 2.72 26.39
CA ARG A 136 5.20 4.13 25.98
C ARG A 136 4.85 4.30 24.51
N ALA A 137 5.34 3.42 23.64
CA ALA A 137 5.05 3.45 22.21
C ALA A 137 3.55 3.32 21.96
N MET A 138 2.89 2.31 22.54
CA MET A 138 1.45 2.09 22.39
C MET A 138 0.60 3.23 22.96
N LYS A 139 0.89 3.73 24.17
CA LYS A 139 0.17 4.87 24.74
C LYS A 139 0.26 6.11 23.85
N LYS A 140 1.47 6.41 23.34
CA LYS A 140 1.68 7.55 22.43
C LYS A 140 0.86 7.40 21.15
N ALA A 141 0.86 6.21 20.54
CA ALA A 141 0.09 5.92 19.32
C ALA A 141 -1.42 6.10 19.53
N ILE A 142 -1.96 5.57 20.64
CA ILE A 142 -3.37 5.74 21.01
C ILE A 142 -3.72 7.23 21.19
N GLN A 143 -2.90 7.98 21.92
CA GLN A 143 -3.12 9.41 22.11
C GLN A 143 -3.09 10.21 20.81
N SER A 144 -2.17 9.89 19.89
CA SER A 144 -2.11 10.53 18.57
C SER A 144 -3.37 10.23 17.75
N ALA A 145 -3.79 8.97 17.69
CA ALA A 145 -5.00 8.58 16.99
C ALA A 145 -6.26 9.25 17.55
N GLN A 146 -6.39 9.33 18.88
CA GLN A 146 -7.52 10.02 19.52
C GLN A 146 -7.53 11.53 19.24
N ARG A 147 -6.36 12.20 19.25
CA ARG A 147 -6.23 13.61 18.88
C ARG A 147 -6.60 13.86 17.41
N ALA A 148 -6.29 12.89 16.52
CA ALA A 148 -6.66 12.94 15.12
C ALA A 148 -8.16 12.66 14.87
N GLY A 149 -8.94 12.31 15.92
CA GLY A 149 -10.38 12.11 15.86
C GLY A 149 -10.84 10.65 15.75
N ALA A 150 -9.98 9.69 16.09
CA ALA A 150 -10.39 8.29 16.20
C ALA A 150 -11.42 8.12 17.33
N LYS A 151 -12.51 7.40 17.05
CA LYS A 151 -13.63 7.17 17.98
C LYS A 151 -13.54 5.85 18.74
N GLY A 152 -12.52 5.07 18.50
CA GLY A 152 -12.33 3.77 19.13
C GLY A 152 -11.14 3.03 18.56
#